data_6cd39bf03f6ffc71a67f746f5d6e26e9
#
_entry.id   6cd39bf03f6ffc71a67f746f5d6e26e9
#
_cell.length_a   1.000
_cell.length_b   1.000
_cell.length_c   1.000
_cell.angle_alpha   90.00
_cell.angle_beta   90.00
_cell.angle_gamma   90.00
#
_symmetry.space_group_name_H-M   'P 1'
#
loop_
_entity.id
_entity.type
_entity.pdbx_description
1 polymer ?
#
loop_
_entity_poly.entity_id
_entity_poly.type
_entity_poly.pdbx_seq_one_letter_code
_entity_poly.pdbx_strand_id
1 'polypeptide(L)'
;MNMPMEEPTANGPVKEFPLHWPTDDMPAAMANPNATMDCCTATSGSTHELVWDAKGKDAKNGGKVFWVSGQKYDHIARIALDGTAKYFSTNVPPGNTGSAPHGIRFDLKGQLWVTLEGLGEIARIDDEGKIVERVDVKLYAKGSAQPLNTHPHGLGVAADGSLWFTGKLTNTVGRVDAQRNVSHFELPTIGAVPIYISPGPDGNMWCTELGASNIARITNEGVVTEFLIPTANSRPIAIVASPDGKAMWFSEEAGGKVGRIDMQGKITEFSVPLASRDAILAGLAFDGESRLWVQQYTAAPTMGMPMEDDYIVRLGAELLSAVGGDLTGVPIDYFKAPSKGTVMHRITQGPDGAMWFSELGIDRIGRVG
;
A
#
# COMPACT_ATOMS: atom_id res chain seq x y z
N MET A 1 4.91 30.89 20.69
CA MET A 1 3.44 30.95 20.88
C MET A 1 2.86 30.05 19.81
N ASN A 2 2.36 28.86 20.22
CA ASN A 2 1.66 27.99 19.28
C ASN A 2 0.30 28.64 19.01
N MET A 3 0.09 29.09 17.77
CA MET A 3 -1.26 29.44 17.34
C MET A 3 -2.14 28.19 17.43
N PRO A 4 -3.38 28.29 17.93
CA PRO A 4 -4.30 27.16 17.83
C PRO A 4 -4.46 26.84 16.34
N MET A 5 -4.27 25.56 15.97
CA MET A 5 -4.59 25.11 14.62
C MET A 5 -6.11 25.29 14.45
N GLU A 6 -6.51 26.01 13.40
CA GLU A 6 -7.92 26.01 13.00
C GLU A 6 -8.32 24.56 12.70
N GLU A 7 -9.48 24.12 13.21
CA GLU A 7 -9.99 22.80 12.88
C GLU A 7 -10.18 22.69 11.36
N PRO A 8 -9.64 21.64 10.73
CA PRO A 8 -9.77 21.49 9.29
C PRO A 8 -11.25 21.35 8.91
N THR A 9 -11.67 22.05 7.88
CA THR A 9 -13.04 21.99 7.35
C THR A 9 -13.21 20.69 6.59
N ALA A 10 -14.02 19.75 7.09
CA ALA A 10 -14.32 18.49 6.41
C ALA A 10 -15.22 18.74 5.18
N ASN A 11 -14.76 18.34 4.00
CA ASN A 11 -15.45 18.53 2.72
C ASN A 11 -16.12 17.23 2.25
N GLY A 12 -17.45 17.18 2.28
CA GLY A 12 -18.27 16.10 1.74
C GLY A 12 -18.33 14.81 2.57
N PRO A 13 -19.28 13.91 2.28
CA PRO A 13 -19.49 12.69 3.02
C PRO A 13 -18.52 11.59 2.61
N VAL A 14 -17.80 11.04 3.58
CA VAL A 14 -17.14 9.74 3.47
C VAL A 14 -18.19 8.66 3.76
N LYS A 15 -18.21 7.58 2.96
CA LYS A 15 -19.02 6.39 3.19
C LYS A 15 -18.10 5.22 3.53
N GLU A 16 -18.52 4.39 4.47
CA GLU A 16 -17.79 3.20 4.87
C GLU A 16 -18.65 1.94 4.66
N PHE A 17 -18.02 0.88 4.18
CA PHE A 17 -18.65 -0.42 3.91
C PHE A 17 -17.94 -1.48 4.75
N PRO A 18 -18.62 -2.08 5.75
CA PRO A 18 -18.01 -3.10 6.60
C PRO A 18 -17.74 -4.38 5.83
N LEU A 19 -16.62 -5.02 6.13
CA LEU A 19 -16.25 -6.34 5.65
C LEU A 19 -16.36 -7.36 6.77
N HIS A 20 -17.02 -8.46 6.48
CA HIS A 20 -17.22 -9.57 7.42
C HIS A 20 -16.37 -10.76 6.97
N TRP A 21 -15.07 -10.69 7.27
CA TRP A 21 -14.15 -11.74 6.91
C TRP A 21 -14.54 -13.07 7.55
N PRO A 22 -14.46 -14.21 6.81
CA PRO A 22 -14.67 -15.54 7.39
C PRO A 22 -13.67 -15.80 8.51
N THR A 23 -14.14 -16.26 9.67
CA THR A 23 -13.31 -16.54 10.85
C THR A 23 -13.23 -18.03 11.16
N ASP A 24 -13.99 -18.86 10.46
CA ASP A 24 -14.20 -20.28 10.79
C ASP A 24 -12.93 -21.14 10.64
N ASP A 25 -11.95 -20.69 9.86
CA ASP A 25 -10.68 -21.37 9.61
C ASP A 25 -9.45 -20.61 10.16
N MET A 26 -9.65 -19.70 11.13
CA MET A 26 -8.51 -18.98 11.70
C MET A 26 -7.57 -19.94 12.42
N PRO A 27 -6.32 -20.11 11.98
CA PRO A 27 -5.29 -20.67 12.82
C PRO A 27 -5.20 -19.79 14.09
N ALA A 28 -5.14 -20.44 15.24
CA ALA A 28 -5.03 -19.77 16.53
C ALA A 28 -3.97 -18.66 16.44
N ALA A 29 -4.43 -17.44 16.62
CA ALA A 29 -3.74 -16.16 16.51
C ALA A 29 -2.26 -16.26 16.13
N MET A 30 -1.90 -15.86 14.93
CA MET A 30 -0.54 -15.45 14.68
C MET A 30 -0.28 -14.17 15.50
N ALA A 31 0.09 -14.36 16.76
CA ALA A 31 0.88 -13.36 17.44
C ALA A 31 2.19 -13.28 16.66
N ASN A 32 2.29 -12.32 15.73
CA ASN A 32 3.53 -12.04 15.05
C ASN A 32 4.54 -11.58 16.11
N PRO A 33 5.54 -12.41 16.50
CA PRO A 33 6.54 -12.01 17.50
C PRO A 33 7.41 -10.83 17.01
N ASN A 34 7.30 -10.45 15.73
CA ASN A 34 8.00 -9.34 15.11
C ASN A 34 7.09 -8.13 14.84
N ALA A 35 5.97 -7.99 15.54
CA ALA A 35 5.03 -6.88 15.38
C ALA A 35 5.66 -5.46 15.47
N THR A 36 6.88 -5.35 15.98
CA THR A 36 7.64 -4.08 16.02
C THR A 36 8.23 -3.67 14.68
N MET A 37 8.23 -4.54 13.67
CA MET A 37 8.74 -4.26 12.31
C MET A 37 7.62 -4.20 11.26
N ASP A 38 6.38 -4.30 11.66
CA ASP A 38 5.24 -4.21 10.75
C ASP A 38 4.93 -2.75 10.43
N CYS A 39 4.67 -2.47 9.14
CA CYS A 39 4.14 -1.16 8.71
C CYS A 39 2.75 -0.89 9.32
N CYS A 40 2.09 -1.94 9.79
CA CYS A 40 0.76 -1.92 10.38
C CYS A 40 0.86 -2.40 11.82
N THR A 41 0.95 -1.46 12.75
CA THR A 41 0.91 -1.73 14.18
C THR A 41 -0.28 -2.62 14.55
N ALA A 42 -0.14 -3.43 15.60
CA ALA A 42 -1.10 -4.41 16.08
C ALA A 42 -2.55 -3.91 16.05
N THR A 43 -3.26 -4.19 14.95
CA THR A 43 -4.68 -3.90 14.79
C THR A 43 -5.49 -5.17 14.95
N SER A 44 -6.76 -5.03 15.31
CA SER A 44 -7.71 -6.15 15.32
C SER A 44 -8.12 -6.57 13.91
N GLY A 45 -8.08 -5.65 12.97
CA GLY A 45 -8.56 -5.84 11.59
C GLY A 45 -7.51 -6.40 10.62
N SER A 46 -7.90 -6.58 9.37
CA SER A 46 -7.15 -7.31 8.36
C SER A 46 -7.29 -6.78 6.93
N THR A 47 -8.20 -5.83 6.69
CA THR A 47 -8.47 -5.26 5.35
C THR A 47 -7.30 -4.42 4.88
N HIS A 48 -6.48 -4.94 3.96
CA HIS A 48 -5.17 -4.38 3.68
C HIS A 48 -5.09 -3.62 2.35
N GLU A 49 -4.75 -4.29 1.27
CA GLU A 49 -4.62 -3.68 -0.05
C GLU A 49 -5.91 -3.78 -0.85
N LEU A 50 -6.15 -2.84 -1.75
CA LEU A 50 -7.25 -2.90 -2.70
C LEU A 50 -6.81 -2.50 -4.11
N VAL A 51 -7.42 -3.13 -5.11
CA VAL A 51 -7.28 -2.78 -6.52
C VAL A 51 -8.61 -2.92 -7.22
N TRP A 52 -8.95 -1.99 -8.10
CA TRP A 52 -10.19 -2.09 -8.85
C TRP A 52 -9.99 -2.89 -10.15
N ASP A 53 -11.01 -3.67 -10.50
CA ASP A 53 -11.02 -4.50 -11.70
C ASP A 53 -11.62 -3.73 -12.86
N ALA A 54 -10.76 -3.23 -13.75
CA ALA A 54 -11.17 -2.49 -14.95
C ALA A 54 -11.94 -3.35 -15.97
N LYS A 55 -11.78 -4.67 -15.91
CA LYS A 55 -12.40 -5.63 -16.83
C LYS A 55 -13.58 -6.38 -16.22
N GLY A 56 -13.87 -6.11 -14.96
CA GLY A 56 -14.77 -6.89 -14.09
C GLY A 56 -15.99 -7.46 -14.80
N LYS A 57 -16.20 -8.77 -14.61
CA LYS A 57 -17.27 -9.52 -15.25
C LYS A 57 -18.52 -9.66 -14.37
N ASP A 58 -18.63 -8.92 -13.29
CA ASP A 58 -19.83 -8.95 -12.45
C ASP A 58 -21.01 -8.28 -13.15
N ALA A 59 -21.79 -9.09 -13.86
CA ALA A 59 -22.93 -8.61 -14.66
C ALA A 59 -24.02 -7.87 -13.83
N LYS A 60 -24.09 -8.13 -12.51
CA LYS A 60 -25.10 -7.49 -11.64
C LYS A 60 -24.74 -6.03 -11.34
N ASN A 61 -23.46 -5.68 -11.30
CA ASN A 61 -22.97 -4.34 -10.95
C ASN A 61 -22.24 -3.66 -12.11
N GLY A 62 -22.50 -4.06 -13.35
CA GLY A 62 -21.85 -3.48 -14.54
C GLY A 62 -20.34 -3.78 -14.60
N GLY A 63 -19.88 -4.83 -13.93
CA GLY A 63 -18.49 -5.28 -13.95
C GLY A 63 -17.53 -4.47 -13.05
N LYS A 64 -18.04 -3.52 -12.28
CA LYS A 64 -17.22 -2.62 -11.46
C LYS A 64 -17.04 -3.19 -10.05
N VAL A 65 -15.90 -3.82 -9.78
CA VAL A 65 -15.60 -4.43 -8.48
C VAL A 65 -14.18 -4.10 -8.05
N PHE A 66 -13.94 -4.14 -6.74
CA PHE A 66 -12.60 -4.13 -6.14
C PHE A 66 -12.22 -5.53 -5.69
N TRP A 67 -10.93 -5.81 -5.75
CA TRP A 67 -10.33 -6.94 -5.05
C TRP A 67 -9.53 -6.42 -3.87
N VAL A 68 -9.65 -7.09 -2.73
CA VAL A 68 -9.09 -6.67 -1.45
C VAL A 68 -8.42 -7.86 -0.78
N SER A 69 -7.24 -7.64 -0.20
CA SER A 69 -6.54 -8.65 0.60
C SER A 69 -6.94 -8.56 2.07
N GLY A 70 -7.19 -9.72 2.69
CA GLY A 70 -7.49 -9.90 4.11
C GLY A 70 -6.36 -10.65 4.79
N GLN A 71 -5.33 -9.93 5.21
CA GLN A 71 -4.03 -10.48 5.62
C GLN A 71 -4.12 -11.52 6.73
N LYS A 72 -4.90 -11.26 7.79
CA LYS A 72 -5.01 -12.17 8.95
C LYS A 72 -5.94 -13.36 8.72
N TYR A 73 -6.84 -13.26 7.73
CA TYR A 73 -7.90 -14.25 7.54
C TYR A 73 -7.62 -15.21 6.40
N ASP A 74 -6.44 -15.18 5.80
CA ASP A 74 -6.08 -16.04 4.66
C ASP A 74 -7.11 -16.00 3.52
N HIS A 75 -7.73 -14.85 3.32
CA HIS A 75 -8.75 -14.63 2.30
C HIS A 75 -8.46 -13.38 1.47
N ILE A 76 -9.01 -13.39 0.27
CA ILE A 76 -9.23 -12.19 -0.54
C ILE A 76 -10.73 -11.95 -0.67
N ALA A 77 -11.13 -10.71 -0.87
CA ALA A 77 -12.53 -10.36 -1.10
C ALA A 77 -12.70 -9.68 -2.46
N ARG A 78 -13.84 -9.92 -3.10
CA ARG A 78 -14.32 -9.16 -4.24
C ARG A 78 -15.51 -8.33 -3.80
N ILE A 79 -15.44 -7.02 -3.98
CA ILE A 79 -16.39 -6.05 -3.43
C ILE A 79 -16.99 -5.21 -4.55
N ALA A 80 -18.31 -5.15 -4.61
CA ALA A 80 -19.04 -4.27 -5.52
C ALA A 80 -19.14 -2.85 -4.97
N LEU A 81 -19.50 -1.87 -5.82
CA LEU A 81 -19.62 -0.46 -5.44
C LEU A 81 -20.74 -0.17 -4.41
N ASP A 82 -21.65 -1.12 -4.22
CA ASP A 82 -22.70 -1.06 -3.18
C ASP A 82 -22.27 -1.64 -1.83
N GLY A 83 -21.01 -2.14 -1.75
CA GLY A 83 -20.46 -2.77 -0.55
C GLY A 83 -20.69 -4.29 -0.45
N THR A 84 -21.43 -4.89 -1.41
CA THR A 84 -21.61 -6.35 -1.42
C THR A 84 -20.27 -7.06 -1.62
N ALA A 85 -19.89 -7.91 -0.67
CA ALA A 85 -18.61 -8.62 -0.67
C ALA A 85 -18.80 -10.14 -0.88
N LYS A 86 -17.84 -10.74 -1.59
CA LYS A 86 -17.68 -12.19 -1.70
C LYS A 86 -16.24 -12.55 -1.34
N TYR A 87 -16.07 -13.53 -0.48
CA TYR A 87 -14.77 -13.94 0.08
C TYR A 87 -14.29 -15.24 -0.56
N PHE A 88 -12.96 -15.37 -0.70
CA PHE A 88 -12.31 -16.51 -1.32
C PHE A 88 -11.07 -16.89 -0.50
N SER A 89 -10.98 -18.16 -0.10
CA SER A 89 -9.81 -18.66 0.63
C SER A 89 -8.58 -18.68 -0.28
N THR A 90 -7.44 -18.36 0.29
CA THR A 90 -6.12 -18.52 -0.36
C THR A 90 -5.62 -19.97 -0.30
N ASN A 91 -6.38 -20.89 0.30
CA ASN A 91 -6.07 -22.33 0.38
C ASN A 91 -4.65 -22.57 0.91
N VAL A 92 -4.43 -22.27 2.19
CA VAL A 92 -3.15 -22.49 2.87
C VAL A 92 -2.78 -23.97 2.85
N PRO A 93 -1.61 -24.36 2.32
CA PRO A 93 -1.21 -25.76 2.31
C PRO A 93 -1.02 -26.31 3.73
N PRO A 94 -1.32 -27.61 3.98
CA PRO A 94 -1.12 -28.22 5.29
C PRO A 94 0.31 -28.02 5.82
N GLY A 95 0.43 -27.74 7.12
CA GLY A 95 1.70 -27.52 7.78
C GLY A 95 2.21 -26.06 7.75
N ASN A 96 1.49 -25.14 7.08
CA ASN A 96 1.77 -23.71 7.13
C ASN A 96 0.84 -23.02 8.13
N THR A 97 1.30 -21.89 8.68
CA THR A 97 0.59 -21.12 9.72
C THR A 97 -0.39 -20.11 9.16
N GLY A 98 -0.27 -19.78 7.87
CA GLY A 98 -1.12 -18.82 7.17
C GLY A 98 -0.49 -18.36 5.88
N SER A 99 -1.29 -17.82 4.98
CA SER A 99 -0.82 -17.23 3.70
C SER A 99 -0.50 -15.75 3.81
N ALA A 100 -1.19 -15.03 4.69
CA ALA A 100 -1.08 -13.58 4.87
C ALA A 100 -1.11 -12.83 3.52
N PRO A 101 -2.23 -12.85 2.76
CA PRO A 101 -2.32 -12.17 1.47
C PRO A 101 -2.16 -10.65 1.67
N HIS A 102 -1.27 -10.03 0.87
CA HIS A 102 -0.94 -8.62 1.04
C HIS A 102 -1.05 -7.82 -0.27
N GLY A 103 0.05 -7.59 -0.99
CA GLY A 103 0.05 -6.83 -2.23
C GLY A 103 -0.83 -7.47 -3.29
N ILE A 104 -1.75 -6.72 -3.88
CA ILE A 104 -2.70 -7.22 -4.88
C ILE A 104 -2.72 -6.30 -6.11
N ARG A 105 -2.49 -6.85 -7.32
CA ARG A 105 -2.40 -6.08 -8.56
C ARG A 105 -2.89 -6.87 -9.77
N PHE A 106 -3.40 -6.17 -10.76
CA PHE A 106 -3.58 -6.71 -12.11
C PHE A 106 -2.30 -6.55 -12.94
N ASP A 107 -1.91 -7.61 -13.63
CA ASP A 107 -0.85 -7.50 -14.64
C ASP A 107 -1.36 -6.85 -15.94
N LEU A 108 -0.45 -6.64 -16.91
CA LEU A 108 -0.79 -6.00 -18.20
C LEU A 108 -1.78 -6.83 -19.04
N LYS A 109 -1.95 -8.12 -18.74
CA LYS A 109 -2.94 -9.01 -19.36
C LYS A 109 -4.28 -8.95 -18.64
N GLY A 110 -4.36 -8.23 -17.53
CA GLY A 110 -5.53 -8.15 -16.66
C GLY A 110 -5.75 -9.41 -15.82
N GLN A 111 -4.69 -10.11 -15.48
CA GLN A 111 -4.69 -11.23 -14.54
C GLN A 111 -4.41 -10.71 -13.14
N LEU A 112 -5.19 -11.15 -12.16
CA LEU A 112 -5.05 -10.74 -10.77
C LEU A 112 -3.95 -11.54 -10.09
N TRP A 113 -3.02 -10.84 -9.44
CA TRP A 113 -1.93 -11.41 -8.67
C TRP A 113 -1.96 -10.90 -7.24
N VAL A 114 -1.58 -11.75 -6.29
CA VAL A 114 -1.49 -11.42 -4.86
C VAL A 114 -0.21 -12.00 -4.26
N THR A 115 0.47 -11.24 -3.41
CA THR A 115 1.57 -11.75 -2.59
C THR A 115 0.99 -12.52 -1.40
N LEU A 116 1.56 -13.67 -1.12
CA LEU A 116 1.24 -14.52 0.04
C LEU A 116 2.42 -14.48 1.01
N GLU A 117 2.43 -13.45 1.83
CA GLU A 117 3.56 -13.06 2.67
C GLU A 117 4.00 -14.21 3.61
N GLY A 118 3.03 -14.88 4.23
CA GLY A 118 3.30 -16.01 5.13
C GLY A 118 3.89 -17.24 4.44
N LEU A 119 3.62 -17.42 3.15
CA LEU A 119 4.08 -18.58 2.38
C LEU A 119 5.35 -18.32 1.57
N GLY A 120 5.75 -17.05 1.38
CA GLY A 120 6.85 -16.70 0.48
C GLY A 120 6.50 -16.98 -0.99
N GLU A 121 5.27 -16.69 -1.40
CA GLU A 121 4.74 -16.98 -2.71
C GLU A 121 4.05 -15.75 -3.33
N ILE A 122 3.92 -15.74 -4.64
CA ILE A 122 3.00 -14.87 -5.38
C ILE A 122 2.01 -15.77 -6.11
N ALA A 123 0.71 -15.50 -5.97
CA ALA A 123 -0.33 -16.33 -6.54
C ALA A 123 -1.18 -15.56 -7.56
N ARG A 124 -1.62 -16.28 -8.61
CA ARG A 124 -2.58 -15.76 -9.59
C ARG A 124 -3.98 -16.26 -9.27
N ILE A 125 -4.91 -15.34 -9.29
CA ILE A 125 -6.32 -15.55 -8.97
C ILE A 125 -7.13 -15.48 -10.27
N ASP A 126 -8.05 -16.41 -10.47
CA ASP A 126 -9.01 -16.35 -11.58
C ASP A 126 -10.25 -15.48 -11.25
N ASP A 127 -11.12 -15.33 -12.24
CA ASP A 127 -12.37 -14.55 -12.11
C ASP A 127 -13.35 -15.15 -11.09
N GLU A 128 -13.21 -16.43 -10.77
CA GLU A 128 -13.99 -17.15 -9.75
C GLU A 128 -13.39 -17.03 -8.34
N GLY A 129 -12.24 -16.37 -8.20
CA GLY A 129 -11.55 -16.16 -6.92
C GLY A 129 -10.66 -17.34 -6.50
N LYS A 130 -10.36 -18.27 -7.39
CA LYS A 130 -9.50 -19.42 -7.11
C LYS A 130 -8.05 -19.14 -7.44
N ILE A 131 -7.14 -19.64 -6.62
CA ILE A 131 -5.72 -19.68 -6.98
C ILE A 131 -5.52 -20.71 -8.10
N VAL A 132 -5.01 -20.27 -9.22
CA VAL A 132 -4.75 -21.08 -10.42
C VAL A 132 -3.26 -21.24 -10.73
N GLU A 133 -2.42 -20.46 -10.05
CA GLU A 133 -0.96 -20.51 -10.19
C GLU A 133 -0.29 -20.01 -8.92
N ARG A 134 0.85 -20.62 -8.54
CA ARG A 134 1.71 -20.17 -7.44
C ARG A 134 3.14 -20.11 -7.93
N VAL A 135 3.84 -19.03 -7.57
CA VAL A 135 5.26 -18.84 -7.84
C VAL A 135 5.97 -18.74 -6.50
N ASP A 136 6.86 -19.69 -6.21
CA ASP A 136 7.74 -19.62 -5.04
C ASP A 136 8.76 -18.50 -5.22
N VAL A 137 8.74 -17.53 -4.30
CA VAL A 137 9.63 -16.37 -4.32
C VAL A 137 10.56 -16.32 -3.09
N LYS A 138 10.76 -17.46 -2.44
CA LYS A 138 11.73 -17.59 -1.34
C LYS A 138 13.16 -17.39 -1.84
N LEU A 139 14.03 -16.93 -0.96
CA LEU A 139 15.45 -16.76 -1.24
C LEU A 139 16.21 -18.05 -0.92
N TYR A 140 16.77 -18.67 -1.96
CA TYR A 140 17.60 -19.88 -1.85
C TYR A 140 19.07 -19.49 -1.75
N ALA A 141 19.53 -19.22 -0.52
CA ALA A 141 20.94 -18.88 -0.30
C ALA A 141 21.84 -20.09 -0.53
N LYS A 142 22.97 -19.90 -1.25
CA LYS A 142 23.94 -20.96 -1.53
C LYS A 142 24.47 -21.56 -0.22
N GLY A 143 24.31 -22.88 -0.07
CA GLY A 143 24.77 -23.63 1.12
C GLY A 143 23.77 -23.63 2.28
N SER A 144 22.61 -22.97 2.16
CA SER A 144 21.52 -23.09 3.12
C SER A 144 20.73 -24.37 2.89
N ALA A 145 20.40 -25.09 3.96
CA ALA A 145 19.54 -26.30 3.88
C ALA A 145 18.05 -25.96 3.71
N GLN A 146 17.67 -24.73 4.04
CA GLN A 146 16.28 -24.25 3.96
C GLN A 146 16.24 -22.88 3.27
N PRO A 147 15.23 -22.64 2.40
CA PRO A 147 15.00 -21.35 1.83
C PRO A 147 14.53 -20.34 2.90
N LEU A 148 14.86 -19.07 2.71
CA LEU A 148 14.37 -17.97 3.53
C LEU A 148 13.07 -17.46 2.93
N ASN A 149 12.02 -17.35 3.73
CA ASN A 149 10.81 -16.66 3.31
C ASN A 149 11.14 -15.18 3.12
N THR A 150 10.94 -14.65 1.92
CA THR A 150 11.17 -13.23 1.63
C THR A 150 10.14 -12.33 2.29
N HIS A 151 9.01 -12.87 2.73
CA HIS A 151 7.82 -12.13 3.14
C HIS A 151 7.43 -11.11 2.05
N PRO A 152 7.02 -11.58 0.85
CA PRO A 152 6.72 -10.71 -0.28
C PRO A 152 5.55 -9.80 0.07
N HIS A 153 5.83 -8.48 0.15
CA HIS A 153 4.90 -7.49 0.69
C HIS A 153 4.27 -6.64 -0.42
N GLY A 154 4.94 -5.61 -0.90
CA GLY A 154 4.47 -4.81 -2.03
C GLY A 154 4.54 -5.59 -3.35
N LEU A 155 3.59 -5.34 -4.25
CA LEU A 155 3.53 -5.91 -5.58
C LEU A 155 3.40 -4.81 -6.64
N GLY A 156 4.29 -4.80 -7.62
CA GLY A 156 4.29 -3.89 -8.75
C GLY A 156 4.34 -4.65 -10.09
N VAL A 157 3.98 -3.98 -11.17
CA VAL A 157 4.04 -4.55 -12.53
C VAL A 157 4.84 -3.59 -13.41
N ALA A 158 5.94 -4.06 -13.95
CA ALA A 158 6.77 -3.29 -14.85
C ALA A 158 6.18 -3.19 -16.27
N ALA A 159 6.69 -2.28 -17.08
CA ALA A 159 6.23 -2.05 -18.44
C ALA A 159 6.42 -3.27 -19.37
N ASP A 160 7.37 -4.16 -19.07
CA ASP A 160 7.59 -5.42 -19.78
C ASP A 160 6.64 -6.55 -19.33
N GLY A 161 5.77 -6.28 -18.34
CA GLY A 161 4.82 -7.22 -17.78
C GLY A 161 5.39 -8.12 -16.68
N SER A 162 6.66 -7.97 -16.30
CA SER A 162 7.22 -8.68 -15.15
C SER A 162 6.59 -8.20 -13.85
N LEU A 163 6.42 -9.14 -12.90
CA LEU A 163 5.97 -8.83 -11.56
C LEU A 163 7.17 -8.49 -10.69
N TRP A 164 7.04 -7.46 -9.88
CA TRP A 164 8.06 -7.05 -8.93
C TRP A 164 7.49 -7.02 -7.53
N PHE A 165 8.27 -7.46 -6.56
CA PHE A 165 7.84 -7.51 -5.16
C PHE A 165 8.95 -7.06 -4.21
N THR A 166 8.56 -6.56 -3.05
CA THR A 166 9.48 -6.25 -1.97
C THR A 166 9.63 -7.45 -1.05
N GLY A 167 10.87 -7.89 -0.80
CA GLY A 167 11.19 -8.94 0.17
C GLY A 167 11.46 -8.32 1.53
N LYS A 168 10.39 -8.02 2.28
CA LYS A 168 10.41 -7.21 3.51
C LYS A 168 11.42 -7.72 4.55
N LEU A 169 11.52 -9.02 4.76
CA LEU A 169 12.41 -9.61 5.78
C LEU A 169 13.77 -10.07 5.23
N THR A 170 13.97 -10.06 3.93
CA THR A 170 15.25 -10.44 3.32
C THR A 170 16.05 -9.26 2.79
N ASN A 171 15.55 -8.03 2.98
CA ASN A 171 16.22 -6.82 2.49
C ASN A 171 16.47 -6.85 0.98
N THR A 172 15.49 -7.36 0.21
CA THR A 172 15.60 -7.55 -1.23
C THR A 172 14.41 -6.96 -1.96
N VAL A 173 14.61 -6.68 -3.25
CA VAL A 173 13.52 -6.55 -4.22
C VAL A 173 13.61 -7.74 -5.17
N GLY A 174 12.47 -8.37 -5.47
CA GLY A 174 12.42 -9.51 -6.37
C GLY A 174 11.67 -9.23 -7.66
N ARG A 175 12.02 -9.97 -8.72
CA ARG A 175 11.38 -9.92 -10.04
C ARG A 175 10.98 -11.32 -10.49
N VAL A 176 9.78 -11.45 -11.00
CA VAL A 176 9.25 -12.66 -11.64
C VAL A 176 9.02 -12.33 -13.12
N ASP A 177 9.78 -12.95 -14.00
CA ASP A 177 9.67 -12.74 -15.45
C ASP A 177 8.47 -13.49 -16.07
N ALA A 178 8.28 -13.32 -17.37
CA ALA A 178 7.20 -13.97 -18.10
C ALA A 178 7.30 -15.52 -18.12
N GLN A 179 8.50 -16.07 -17.92
CA GLN A 179 8.78 -17.50 -17.83
C GLN A 179 8.72 -18.04 -16.41
N ARG A 180 8.39 -17.17 -15.44
CA ARG A 180 8.35 -17.46 -14.00
C ARG A 180 9.73 -17.68 -13.37
N ASN A 181 10.80 -17.24 -14.00
CA ASN A 181 12.09 -17.17 -13.35
C ASN A 181 12.07 -16.06 -12.30
N VAL A 182 12.58 -16.37 -11.11
CA VAL A 182 12.66 -15.43 -9.97
C VAL A 182 14.08 -14.93 -9.83
N SER A 183 14.24 -13.63 -9.75
CA SER A 183 15.51 -12.96 -9.41
C SER A 183 15.35 -12.13 -8.16
N HIS A 184 16.40 -12.03 -7.35
CA HIS A 184 16.44 -11.20 -6.14
C HIS A 184 17.60 -10.21 -6.24
N PHE A 185 17.35 -8.99 -5.86
CA PHE A 185 18.32 -7.89 -5.84
C PHE A 185 18.42 -7.36 -4.41
N GLU A 186 19.59 -7.42 -3.84
CA GLU A 186 19.85 -6.94 -2.47
C GLU A 186 19.83 -5.40 -2.44
N LEU A 187 19.21 -4.85 -1.40
CA LEU A 187 19.28 -3.42 -1.13
C LEU A 187 20.58 -3.11 -0.39
N PRO A 188 21.32 -2.04 -0.79
CA PRO A 188 22.59 -1.68 -0.18
C PRO A 188 22.51 -1.39 1.30
N THR A 189 21.45 -0.70 1.75
CA THR A 189 21.26 -0.40 3.17
C THR A 189 20.69 -1.60 3.92
N ILE A 190 21.44 -2.13 4.89
CA ILE A 190 21.00 -3.26 5.74
C ILE A 190 19.85 -2.80 6.63
N GLY A 191 18.79 -3.61 6.69
CA GLY A 191 17.58 -3.29 7.48
C GLY A 191 16.69 -2.23 6.81
N ALA A 192 16.78 -2.08 5.50
CA ALA A 192 15.98 -1.14 4.74
C ALA A 192 14.46 -1.37 4.87
N VAL A 193 14.03 -2.61 5.10
CA VAL A 193 12.61 -2.98 5.22
C VAL A 193 11.81 -2.43 4.04
N PRO A 194 12.00 -2.96 2.81
CA PRO A 194 11.29 -2.49 1.64
C PRO A 194 9.79 -2.84 1.74
N ILE A 195 8.92 -1.83 1.53
CA ILE A 195 7.47 -1.96 1.76
C ILE A 195 6.70 -1.90 0.46
N TYR A 196 6.76 -0.80 -0.24
CA TYR A 196 5.94 -0.53 -1.41
C TYR A 196 6.79 -0.46 -2.68
N ILE A 197 6.27 -0.94 -3.80
CA ILE A 197 6.97 -0.90 -5.08
C ILE A 197 6.02 -0.47 -6.20
N SER A 198 6.48 0.43 -7.05
CA SER A 198 5.69 0.98 -8.16
C SER A 198 6.57 1.22 -9.38
N PRO A 199 6.05 1.05 -10.61
CA PRO A 199 6.77 1.44 -11.81
C PRO A 199 6.90 2.96 -11.89
N GLY A 200 8.08 3.42 -12.27
CA GLY A 200 8.38 4.83 -12.50
C GLY A 200 8.23 5.24 -13.96
N PRO A 201 8.07 6.55 -14.24
CA PRO A 201 7.99 7.08 -15.59
C PRO A 201 9.28 6.87 -16.40
N ASP A 202 10.40 6.60 -15.74
CA ASP A 202 11.71 6.30 -16.33
C ASP A 202 11.88 4.82 -16.75
N GLY A 203 10.81 4.00 -16.57
CA GLY A 203 10.82 2.57 -16.88
C GLY A 203 11.49 1.70 -15.81
N ASN A 204 12.00 2.28 -14.73
CA ASN A 204 12.55 1.55 -13.58
C ASN A 204 11.46 1.28 -12.53
N MET A 205 11.76 0.39 -11.60
CA MET A 205 10.94 0.19 -10.41
C MET A 205 11.44 1.08 -9.28
N TRP A 206 10.52 1.60 -8.48
CA TRP A 206 10.83 2.45 -7.34
C TRP A 206 10.18 1.87 -6.10
N CYS A 207 10.93 1.75 -4.99
CA CYS A 207 10.38 1.25 -3.73
C CYS A 207 10.73 2.16 -2.55
N THR A 208 9.89 2.09 -1.53
CA THR A 208 10.09 2.75 -0.24
C THR A 208 10.84 1.84 0.70
N GLU A 209 11.82 2.38 1.42
CA GLU A 209 12.59 1.69 2.44
C GLU A 209 12.23 2.24 3.83
N LEU A 210 11.22 1.64 4.43
CA LEU A 210 10.61 2.07 5.70
C LEU A 210 11.64 2.22 6.83
N GLY A 211 12.55 1.24 6.94
CA GLY A 211 13.55 1.17 8.00
C GLY A 211 14.75 2.09 7.80
N ALA A 212 15.04 2.46 6.55
CA ALA A 212 16.23 3.24 6.20
C ALA A 212 15.93 4.72 5.89
N SER A 213 14.65 5.11 5.77
CA SER A 213 14.26 6.44 5.29
C SER A 213 14.85 6.76 3.92
N ASN A 214 14.83 5.79 3.02
CA ASN A 214 15.30 5.92 1.65
C ASN A 214 14.16 5.66 0.65
N ILE A 215 14.38 6.13 -0.58
CA ILE A 215 13.69 5.66 -1.78
C ILE A 215 14.72 4.92 -2.63
N ALA A 216 14.44 3.68 -3.04
CA ALA A 216 15.28 2.95 -3.96
C ALA A 216 14.70 2.94 -5.37
N ARG A 217 15.57 3.09 -6.37
CA ARG A 217 15.29 2.88 -7.80
C ARG A 217 16.04 1.64 -8.26
N ILE A 218 15.31 0.74 -8.93
CA ILE A 218 15.84 -0.54 -9.39
C ILE A 218 15.63 -0.65 -10.91
N THR A 219 16.70 -0.83 -11.68
CA THR A 219 16.59 -1.07 -13.11
C THR A 219 16.12 -2.49 -13.41
N ASN A 220 15.68 -2.75 -14.65
CA ASN A 220 15.26 -4.10 -15.04
C ASN A 220 16.40 -5.14 -14.94
N GLU A 221 17.65 -4.70 -14.97
CA GLU A 221 18.86 -5.54 -14.80
C GLU A 221 19.22 -5.73 -13.32
N GLY A 222 18.48 -5.05 -12.39
CA GLY A 222 18.67 -5.18 -10.94
C GLY A 222 19.71 -4.23 -10.36
N VAL A 223 20.11 -3.18 -11.07
CA VAL A 223 20.96 -2.14 -10.50
C VAL A 223 20.13 -1.28 -9.54
N VAL A 224 20.52 -1.28 -8.26
CA VAL A 224 19.85 -0.53 -7.19
C VAL A 224 20.58 0.80 -6.96
N THR A 225 19.80 1.87 -6.85
CA THR A 225 20.27 3.20 -6.41
C THR A 225 19.37 3.70 -5.30
N GLU A 226 19.93 4.00 -4.14
CA GLU A 226 19.21 4.53 -2.99
C GLU A 226 19.34 6.05 -2.89
N PHE A 227 18.28 6.72 -2.47
CA PHE A 227 18.18 8.16 -2.29
C PHE A 227 17.69 8.44 -0.87
N LEU A 228 18.54 9.03 -0.04
CA LEU A 228 18.21 9.36 1.34
C LEU A 228 17.18 10.48 1.40
N ILE A 229 16.09 10.26 2.12
CA ILE A 229 15.08 11.27 2.41
C ILE A 229 15.66 12.27 3.43
N PRO A 230 15.53 13.59 3.21
CA PRO A 230 16.11 14.59 4.11
C PRO A 230 15.60 14.51 5.55
N THR A 231 14.32 14.17 5.74
CA THR A 231 13.76 13.95 7.08
C THR A 231 14.23 12.61 7.65
N ALA A 232 15.02 12.66 8.71
CA ALA A 232 15.47 11.46 9.40
C ALA A 232 14.29 10.70 10.04
N ASN A 233 14.34 9.36 9.98
CA ASN A 233 13.30 8.48 10.49
C ASN A 233 11.91 8.77 9.92
N SER A 234 11.85 9.22 8.66
CA SER A 234 10.62 9.60 7.97
C SER A 234 9.64 8.44 7.75
N ARG A 235 10.13 7.18 7.72
CA ARG A 235 9.35 5.96 7.51
C ARG A 235 8.49 6.05 6.23
N PRO A 236 9.09 6.06 5.03
CA PRO A 236 8.32 6.14 3.79
C PRO A 236 7.48 4.87 3.59
N ILE A 237 6.19 5.03 3.25
CA ILE A 237 5.25 3.91 3.07
C ILE A 237 4.85 3.75 1.62
N ALA A 238 3.99 4.60 1.09
CA ALA A 238 3.47 4.47 -0.26
C ALA A 238 4.31 5.27 -1.27
N ILE A 239 4.35 4.80 -2.52
CA ILE A 239 5.01 5.51 -3.63
C ILE A 239 4.22 5.32 -4.93
N VAL A 240 3.99 6.40 -5.67
CA VAL A 240 3.26 6.41 -6.94
C VAL A 240 3.91 7.36 -7.95
N ALA A 241 3.77 7.06 -9.23
CA ALA A 241 4.20 7.97 -10.30
C ALA A 241 3.28 9.19 -10.38
N SER A 242 3.85 10.37 -10.68
CA SER A 242 3.05 11.56 -10.95
C SER A 242 2.34 11.47 -12.30
N PRO A 243 1.13 12.05 -12.44
CA PRO A 243 0.39 12.03 -13.70
C PRO A 243 1.10 12.72 -14.86
N ASP A 244 1.97 13.68 -14.57
CA ASP A 244 2.77 14.39 -15.57
C ASP A 244 4.03 13.65 -16.01
N GLY A 245 4.29 12.46 -15.43
CA GLY A 245 5.42 11.59 -15.77
C GLY A 245 6.80 12.12 -15.36
N LYS A 246 6.89 13.11 -14.45
CA LYS A 246 8.17 13.76 -14.12
C LYS A 246 8.79 13.33 -12.80
N ALA A 247 8.01 12.70 -11.91
CA ALA A 247 8.45 12.36 -10.57
C ALA A 247 7.73 11.12 -10.02
N MET A 248 8.29 10.58 -8.94
CA MET A 248 7.56 9.74 -8.00
C MET A 248 7.15 10.57 -6.79
N TRP A 249 5.99 10.25 -6.22
CA TRP A 249 5.50 10.84 -4.99
C TRP A 249 5.36 9.77 -3.92
N PHE A 250 5.76 10.08 -2.70
CA PHE A 250 5.72 9.14 -1.58
C PHE A 250 5.22 9.80 -0.30
N SER A 251 4.68 9.01 0.60
CA SER A 251 4.28 9.45 1.94
C SER A 251 5.38 9.16 2.96
N GLU A 252 5.54 10.06 3.92
CA GLU A 252 6.43 9.93 5.07
C GLU A 252 5.57 9.75 6.32
N GLU A 253 5.40 8.49 6.75
CA GLU A 253 4.51 8.11 7.86
C GLU A 253 4.80 8.95 9.12
N ALA A 254 6.05 8.93 9.56
CA ALA A 254 6.49 9.64 10.75
C ALA A 254 6.93 11.09 10.48
N GLY A 255 7.16 11.45 9.22
CA GLY A 255 7.60 12.79 8.83
C GLY A 255 6.47 13.82 8.73
N GLY A 256 5.21 13.37 8.63
CA GLY A 256 4.06 14.25 8.38
C GLY A 256 4.15 14.99 7.03
N LYS A 257 4.80 14.39 6.05
CA LYS A 257 5.10 14.99 4.76
C LYS A 257 4.71 14.08 3.59
N VAL A 258 4.53 14.70 2.44
CA VAL A 258 4.63 14.00 1.16
C VAL A 258 5.91 14.42 0.47
N GLY A 259 6.66 13.45 -0.04
CA GLY A 259 7.90 13.69 -0.78
C GLY A 259 7.68 13.55 -2.27
N ARG A 260 8.38 14.35 -3.05
CA ARG A 260 8.52 14.23 -4.50
C ARG A 260 9.98 13.95 -4.84
N ILE A 261 10.24 12.88 -5.59
CA ILE A 261 11.57 12.56 -6.11
C ILE A 261 11.54 12.59 -7.64
N ASP A 262 12.40 13.41 -8.26
CA ASP A 262 12.52 13.42 -9.72
C ASP A 262 13.37 12.24 -10.24
N MET A 263 13.42 12.09 -11.55
CA MET A 263 14.14 10.96 -12.17
C MET A 263 15.68 11.07 -12.02
N GLN A 264 16.20 12.20 -11.54
CA GLN A 264 17.60 12.43 -11.19
C GLN A 264 17.88 12.12 -9.71
N GLY A 265 16.83 11.83 -8.91
CA GLY A 265 16.95 11.51 -7.49
C GLY A 265 16.88 12.71 -6.56
N LYS A 266 16.52 13.91 -7.07
CA LYS A 266 16.33 15.06 -6.22
C LYS A 266 15.01 14.99 -5.48
N ILE A 267 15.08 14.95 -4.14
CA ILE A 267 13.92 14.92 -3.26
C ILE A 267 13.51 16.35 -2.88
N THR A 268 12.20 16.60 -2.89
CA THR A 268 11.55 17.79 -2.34
C THR A 268 10.43 17.33 -1.42
N GLU A 269 10.44 17.76 -0.17
CA GLU A 269 9.44 17.42 0.84
C GLU A 269 8.43 18.55 1.01
N PHE A 270 7.16 18.21 1.20
CA PHE A 270 6.05 19.13 1.44
C PHE A 270 5.36 18.75 2.75
N SER A 271 5.40 19.66 3.73
CA SER A 271 4.74 19.45 5.02
C SER A 271 3.22 19.55 4.85
N VAL A 272 2.53 18.43 5.00
CA VAL A 272 1.06 18.38 4.96
C VAL A 272 0.54 18.80 6.34
N PRO A 273 -0.33 19.83 6.43
CA PRO A 273 -0.91 20.19 7.71
C PRO A 273 -1.68 18.99 8.29
N LEU A 274 -1.35 18.60 9.52
CA LEU A 274 -1.98 17.47 10.18
C LEU A 274 -3.24 17.93 10.90
N ALA A 275 -4.35 17.20 10.67
CA ALA A 275 -5.64 17.48 11.31
C ALA A 275 -5.63 17.15 12.81
N SER A 276 -4.80 16.17 13.22
CA SER A 276 -4.58 15.79 14.61
C SER A 276 -3.09 15.75 14.93
N ARG A 277 -2.75 15.94 16.21
CA ARG A 277 -1.36 16.13 16.68
C ARG A 277 -0.46 14.95 16.33
N ASP A 278 -0.96 13.74 16.51
CA ASP A 278 -0.19 12.50 16.37
C ASP A 278 -0.61 11.72 15.11
N ALA A 279 -1.20 12.43 14.14
CA ALA A 279 -1.57 11.83 12.88
C ALA A 279 -0.35 11.47 12.04
N ILE A 280 -0.43 10.33 11.38
CA ILE A 280 0.58 9.83 10.45
C ILE A 280 0.01 9.80 9.04
N LEU A 281 0.88 9.86 8.03
CA LEU A 281 0.50 9.78 6.64
C LEU A 281 0.76 8.36 6.10
N ALA A 282 -0.22 7.79 5.39
CA ALA A 282 -0.12 6.43 4.87
C ALA A 282 -0.28 6.36 3.35
N GLY A 283 -1.26 5.62 2.86
CA GLY A 283 -1.50 5.47 1.43
C GLY A 283 -1.72 6.80 0.72
N LEU A 284 -1.21 6.90 -0.51
CA LEU A 284 -1.45 8.05 -1.38
C LEU A 284 -1.73 7.61 -2.82
N ALA A 285 -2.51 8.42 -3.54
CA ALA A 285 -2.81 8.21 -4.95
C ALA A 285 -3.20 9.53 -5.62
N PHE A 286 -2.97 9.63 -6.91
CA PHE A 286 -3.54 10.68 -7.74
C PHE A 286 -4.91 10.29 -8.27
N ASP A 287 -5.80 11.28 -8.40
CA ASP A 287 -7.04 11.12 -9.13
C ASP A 287 -6.91 11.57 -10.61
N GLY A 288 -7.99 11.40 -11.38
CA GLY A 288 -8.03 11.78 -12.80
C GLY A 288 -7.89 13.28 -13.08
N GLU A 289 -7.98 14.13 -12.05
CA GLU A 289 -7.76 15.58 -12.12
C GLU A 289 -6.35 15.97 -11.64
N SER A 290 -5.47 14.99 -11.46
CA SER A 290 -4.08 15.16 -10.99
C SER A 290 -3.96 15.74 -9.57
N ARG A 291 -4.98 15.60 -8.74
CA ARG A 291 -4.94 15.96 -7.33
C ARG A 291 -4.36 14.79 -6.52
N LEU A 292 -3.49 15.09 -5.57
CA LEU A 292 -2.92 14.07 -4.69
C LEU A 292 -3.82 13.86 -3.46
N TRP A 293 -4.22 12.61 -3.25
CA TRP A 293 -4.96 12.20 -2.06
C TRP A 293 -4.04 11.41 -1.14
N VAL A 294 -4.04 11.73 0.14
CA VAL A 294 -3.24 11.05 1.16
C VAL A 294 -4.09 10.76 2.39
N GLN A 295 -3.90 9.56 2.93
CA GLN A 295 -4.57 9.12 4.16
C GLN A 295 -3.85 9.68 5.37
N GLN A 296 -4.62 10.19 6.32
CA GLN A 296 -4.14 10.74 7.58
C GLN A 296 -4.92 10.10 8.73
N TYR A 297 -4.28 9.30 9.54
CA TYR A 297 -4.92 8.64 10.67
C TYR A 297 -4.05 8.70 11.92
N THR A 298 -4.69 8.54 13.08
CA THR A 298 -3.99 8.49 14.36
C THR A 298 -3.69 7.05 14.72
N ALA A 299 -2.39 6.72 14.87
CA ALA A 299 -1.99 5.45 15.45
C ALA A 299 -2.58 5.28 16.85
N ALA A 300 -2.73 4.03 17.33
CA ALA A 300 -3.40 3.73 18.60
C ALA A 300 -2.99 4.71 19.71
N PRO A 301 -3.97 5.32 20.42
CA PRO A 301 -3.69 6.37 21.37
C PRO A 301 -2.78 5.86 22.50
N THR A 302 -1.90 6.72 22.96
CA THR A 302 -1.18 6.50 24.23
C THR A 302 -2.24 6.21 25.32
N MET A 303 -1.98 5.19 26.14
CA MET A 303 -2.94 4.69 27.14
C MET A 303 -3.60 5.85 27.91
N GLY A 304 -4.93 5.96 27.82
CA GLY A 304 -5.75 6.99 28.49
C GLY A 304 -6.08 8.24 27.66
N MET A 305 -5.58 8.35 26.41
CA MET A 305 -5.98 9.42 25.50
C MET A 305 -7.17 8.98 24.64
N PRO A 306 -8.11 9.88 24.30
CA PRO A 306 -9.19 9.56 23.38
C PRO A 306 -8.66 9.34 21.98
N MET A 307 -9.30 8.44 21.23
CA MET A 307 -9.06 8.31 19.77
C MET A 307 -9.44 9.61 19.08
N GLU A 308 -8.52 10.17 18.30
CA GLU A 308 -8.77 11.32 17.44
C GLU A 308 -9.48 10.93 16.15
N ASP A 309 -9.90 11.92 15.36
CA ASP A 309 -10.57 11.69 14.10
C ASP A 309 -9.54 11.41 12.99
N ASP A 310 -9.89 10.54 12.06
CA ASP A 310 -9.08 10.20 10.89
C ASP A 310 -9.62 10.93 9.65
N TYR A 311 -8.74 11.23 8.71
CA TYR A 311 -9.07 12.05 7.53
C TYR A 311 -8.45 11.49 6.24
N ILE A 312 -9.12 11.77 5.14
CA ILE A 312 -8.51 11.74 3.80
C ILE A 312 -8.21 13.18 3.42
N VAL A 313 -6.98 13.47 3.06
CA VAL A 313 -6.52 14.81 2.67
C VAL A 313 -6.35 14.87 1.16
N ARG A 314 -6.89 15.89 0.52
CA ARG A 314 -6.73 16.14 -0.91
C ARG A 314 -5.91 17.42 -1.12
N LEU A 315 -4.81 17.31 -1.85
CA LEU A 315 -4.00 18.44 -2.29
C LEU A 315 -4.29 18.71 -3.78
N GLY A 316 -4.52 19.96 -4.12
CA GLY A 316 -4.84 20.40 -5.48
C GLY A 316 -3.75 20.06 -6.50
N ALA A 317 -4.11 20.06 -7.78
CA ALA A 317 -3.19 19.75 -8.88
C ALA A 317 -2.01 20.73 -8.99
N GLU A 318 -2.14 21.92 -8.40
CA GLU A 318 -1.09 22.94 -8.28
C GLU A 318 0.16 22.40 -7.56
N LEU A 319 -0.02 21.36 -6.74
CA LEU A 319 1.08 20.66 -6.07
C LEU A 319 2.16 20.17 -7.05
N LEU A 320 1.77 19.73 -8.26
CA LEU A 320 2.71 19.22 -9.27
C LEU A 320 3.73 20.29 -9.68
N SER A 321 3.36 21.58 -9.65
CA SER A 321 4.21 22.72 -9.98
C SER A 321 4.82 23.43 -8.77
N ALA A 322 4.48 23.01 -7.54
CA ALA A 322 4.99 23.60 -6.32
C ALA A 322 6.51 23.43 -6.20
N VAL A 323 7.19 24.46 -5.67
CA VAL A 323 8.65 24.54 -5.64
C VAL A 323 9.13 24.67 -4.19
N GLY A 324 10.26 24.02 -3.88
CA GLY A 324 10.96 24.21 -2.61
C GLY A 324 10.22 23.72 -1.36
N GLY A 325 9.21 22.86 -1.53
CA GLY A 325 8.42 22.35 -0.41
C GLY A 325 7.31 23.30 0.06
N ASP A 326 7.07 24.38 -0.65
CA ASP A 326 6.03 25.36 -0.33
C ASP A 326 4.67 24.92 -0.88
N LEU A 327 3.66 24.90 0.00
CA LEU A 327 2.26 24.60 -0.33
C LEU A 327 1.41 25.87 -0.54
N THR A 328 2.01 27.05 -0.55
CA THR A 328 1.30 28.30 -0.81
C THR A 328 0.60 28.25 -2.17
N GLY A 329 -0.72 28.47 -2.18
CA GLY A 329 -1.54 28.40 -3.39
C GLY A 329 -1.97 26.99 -3.79
N VAL A 330 -1.59 25.95 -3.05
CA VAL A 330 -2.13 24.59 -3.24
C VAL A 330 -3.38 24.46 -2.39
N PRO A 331 -4.58 24.24 -2.98
CA PRO A 331 -5.78 23.95 -2.21
C PRO A 331 -5.62 22.67 -1.41
N ILE A 332 -6.06 22.66 -0.15
CA ILE A 332 -6.02 21.50 0.72
C ILE A 332 -7.41 21.28 1.33
N ASP A 333 -7.98 20.14 1.07
CA ASP A 333 -9.29 19.74 1.59
C ASP A 333 -9.16 18.53 2.52
N TYR A 334 -10.00 18.49 3.56
CA TYR A 334 -10.04 17.42 4.54
C TYR A 334 -11.41 16.75 4.54
N PHE A 335 -11.41 15.42 4.44
CA PHE A 335 -12.61 14.60 4.45
C PHE A 335 -12.53 13.69 5.67
N LYS A 336 -13.33 13.99 6.67
CA LYS A 336 -13.37 13.24 7.92
C LYS A 336 -13.96 11.85 7.71
N ALA A 337 -13.28 10.81 8.19
CA ALA A 337 -13.82 9.46 8.25
C ALA A 337 -14.92 9.37 9.32
N PRO A 338 -16.04 8.68 9.07
CA PRO A 338 -17.10 8.47 10.07
C PRO A 338 -16.60 7.70 11.29
N SER A 339 -15.71 6.74 11.09
CA SER A 339 -15.12 5.93 12.16
C SER A 339 -13.76 6.46 12.60
N LYS A 340 -13.34 6.06 13.80
CA LYS A 340 -12.03 6.34 14.39
C LYS A 340 -11.19 5.07 14.48
N GLY A 341 -9.87 5.22 14.56
CA GLY A 341 -8.95 4.09 14.65
C GLY A 341 -8.96 3.24 13.41
N THR A 342 -9.13 3.87 12.27
CA THR A 342 -9.28 3.23 10.97
C THR A 342 -8.02 2.52 10.52
N VAL A 343 -6.83 3.02 10.92
CA VAL A 343 -5.53 2.53 10.45
C VAL A 343 -5.57 2.36 8.93
N MET A 344 -5.71 3.47 8.23
CA MET A 344 -5.84 3.46 6.77
C MET A 344 -4.56 2.98 6.11
N HIS A 345 -4.68 2.22 5.01
CA HIS A 345 -3.50 1.62 4.39
C HIS A 345 -3.38 1.91 2.90
N ARG A 346 -4.41 1.69 2.12
CA ARG A 346 -4.41 1.87 0.66
C ARG A 346 -5.50 2.82 0.21
N ILE A 347 -5.18 3.63 -0.80
CA ILE A 347 -6.16 4.49 -1.50
C ILE A 347 -5.96 4.38 -3.01
N THR A 348 -7.04 4.40 -3.78
CA THR A 348 -7.02 4.39 -5.25
C THR A 348 -8.28 5.04 -5.80
N GLN A 349 -8.20 5.61 -6.98
CA GLN A 349 -9.41 6.07 -7.67
C GLN A 349 -10.20 4.88 -8.20
N GLY A 350 -11.50 4.90 -7.97
CA GLY A 350 -12.43 3.89 -8.43
C GLY A 350 -13.05 4.21 -9.81
N PRO A 351 -13.80 3.27 -10.35
CA PRO A 351 -14.44 3.40 -11.67
C PRO A 351 -15.60 4.41 -11.71
N ASP A 352 -16.02 4.91 -10.56
CA ASP A 352 -17.04 5.93 -10.37
C ASP A 352 -16.45 7.35 -10.21
N GLY A 353 -15.11 7.46 -10.34
CA GLY A 353 -14.37 8.71 -10.16
C GLY A 353 -14.05 9.06 -8.70
N ALA A 354 -14.69 8.39 -7.74
CA ALA A 354 -14.41 8.58 -6.31
C ALA A 354 -13.11 7.90 -5.87
N MET A 355 -12.56 8.33 -4.74
CA MET A 355 -11.45 7.65 -4.11
C MET A 355 -11.98 6.56 -3.17
N TRP A 356 -11.38 5.38 -3.29
CA TRP A 356 -11.70 4.22 -2.46
C TRP A 356 -10.47 3.83 -1.66
N PHE A 357 -10.66 3.46 -0.40
CA PHE A 357 -9.55 3.20 0.51
C PHE A 357 -9.86 2.08 1.51
N SER A 358 -8.82 1.42 1.98
CA SER A 358 -8.93 0.39 3.02
C SER A 358 -8.76 0.99 4.41
N GLU A 359 -9.53 0.49 5.36
CA GLU A 359 -9.50 0.78 6.79
C GLU A 359 -9.16 -0.51 7.52
N LEU A 360 -7.85 -0.77 7.61
CA LEU A 360 -7.28 -2.00 8.15
C LEU A 360 -7.74 -2.27 9.59
N GLY A 361 -7.74 -1.23 10.43
CA GLY A 361 -8.00 -1.36 11.87
C GLY A 361 -9.41 -1.82 12.23
N ILE A 362 -10.36 -1.59 11.35
CA ILE A 362 -11.80 -1.78 11.60
C ILE A 362 -12.51 -2.63 10.52
N ASP A 363 -11.77 -3.23 9.64
CA ASP A 363 -12.26 -4.07 8.54
C ASP A 363 -13.35 -3.41 7.69
N ARG A 364 -13.02 -2.26 7.08
CA ARG A 364 -13.91 -1.53 6.19
C ARG A 364 -13.20 -1.10 4.91
N ILE A 365 -14.03 -0.76 3.94
CA ILE A 365 -13.63 0.00 2.76
C ILE A 365 -14.34 1.34 2.80
N GLY A 366 -13.56 2.41 2.72
CA GLY A 366 -14.08 3.77 2.63
C GLY A 366 -14.19 4.26 1.19
N ARG A 367 -15.11 5.21 0.95
CA ARG A 367 -15.32 5.91 -0.30
C ARG A 367 -15.52 7.39 -0.06
N VAL A 368 -14.84 8.26 -0.82
CA VAL A 368 -14.93 9.72 -0.75
C VAL A 368 -14.88 10.34 -2.16
N GLY A 369 -15.68 11.38 -2.39
CA GLY A 369 -15.78 12.08 -3.69
C GLY A 369 -17.04 11.79 -4.46
#